data_54c96c39ca3b32d4abfebced4b98e9a0
#
_entry.id   54c96c39ca3b32d4abfebced4b98e9a0
#
_cell.length_a   1.000
_cell.length_b   1.000
_cell.length_c   1.000
_cell.angle_alpha   90.00
_cell.angle_beta   90.00
_cell.angle_gamma   90.00
#
_symmetry.space_group_name_H-M   'P 1'
#
loop_
_entity.id
_entity.type
_entity.pdbx_description
1 polymer ?
#
loop_
_entity_poly.entity_id
_entity_poly.type
_entity_poly.pdbx_seq_one_letter_code
_entity_poly.pdbx_strand_id
1 'polypeptide(L)'
;MYERNKDEKERKIGLGYFARYLIPHKSQIMQLILAMCVTTVLQLIFPFLSQTMVDGGIGNQNLNLITLILIAQLVLYFTQMGIEFLRSWIVLHTTTRINIALISDFLIKLMRMPIAYFDTKMIGDIMQRIGDHDRIQAFLTGTSINVVFSLANFIIFSFILAYYNLTILGIFFVGNTLYVLWIMAFMRYRRELDQRRFSQASADQSNMIELVTGMQEIKLTNSEKQKRWKWERIQVRLFKISMKGLALGQYQQIGSSLFNQLTSLTISYIAARAVVEGQMTLGMMMSMSYIIGQLSAPVSQFIGLAQSLQDAKISLERLGEIHNKKDEEEDVESKLYELPEDKSISIRNLWFSYDGADRDYALEDVTIDIPQGKTTAIVGASGSGKTTLIKLLLGFYKPNKGTINIGQIPLQNINSHVWRDRTGVVMQEGFIFSDTIAGNIAVGADSIDKQRLLNAVRTANIKEYIDGLPLAYNTKIGMEGKGISQGQKQRIIIARAVYKNPEYLFFDEATNSLDATNERQIMDNIEDFKQGKTVIIVAHRLSTVQNADNIIVLDKGRVVEQGTHRQLTAKKGAYYTLVKNQLELGN
;
A
#
# COMPACT_ATOMS: atom_id res chain seq x y z
N MET A 1 26.41 11.37 0.41
CA MET A 1 26.80 10.48 1.51
C MET A 1 25.93 10.87 2.69
N TYR A 2 24.83 10.18 2.93
CA TYR A 2 23.96 10.43 4.08
C TYR A 2 24.53 9.73 5.29
N GLU A 3 24.99 10.48 6.29
CA GLU A 3 25.22 9.93 7.63
C GLU A 3 23.87 9.52 8.22
N ARG A 4 23.70 8.23 8.36
CA ARG A 4 22.58 7.62 9.09
C ARG A 4 22.75 7.98 10.57
N ASN A 5 21.84 8.80 11.10
CA ASN A 5 21.71 8.99 12.53
C ASN A 5 21.48 7.62 13.19
N LYS A 6 22.48 7.16 13.97
CA LYS A 6 22.57 5.82 14.55
C LYS A 6 21.67 5.59 15.78
N ASP A 7 20.85 6.54 16.19
CA ASP A 7 20.19 6.51 17.51
C ASP A 7 18.69 6.25 17.54
N GLU A 8 18.02 6.10 16.38
CA GLU A 8 16.67 5.54 16.39
C GLU A 8 16.78 4.00 16.31
N LYS A 9 16.57 3.31 17.45
CA LYS A 9 16.30 1.87 17.47
C LYS A 9 15.06 1.61 16.61
N GLU A 10 15.27 1.33 15.33
CA GLU A 10 14.21 0.82 14.44
C GLU A 10 13.52 -0.33 15.19
N ARG A 11 12.27 -0.16 15.56
CA ARG A 11 11.43 -1.24 16.05
C ARG A 11 11.28 -2.22 14.89
N LYS A 12 12.13 -3.24 14.85
CA LYS A 12 12.03 -4.31 13.87
C LYS A 12 10.65 -4.92 14.04
N ILE A 13 9.78 -4.72 13.06
CA ILE A 13 8.51 -5.43 13.01
C ILE A 13 8.86 -6.91 12.87
N GLY A 14 8.72 -7.64 13.96
CA GLY A 14 8.98 -9.08 14.00
C GLY A 14 7.72 -9.86 13.61
N LEU A 15 7.89 -11.16 13.33
CA LEU A 15 6.76 -12.07 13.06
C LEU A 15 5.70 -12.06 14.17
N GLY A 16 6.08 -11.74 15.41
CA GLY A 16 5.14 -11.59 16.53
C GLY A 16 4.09 -10.49 16.35
N TYR A 17 4.39 -9.44 15.56
CA TYR A 17 3.41 -8.41 15.22
C TYR A 17 2.20 -9.00 14.49
N PHE A 18 2.42 -10.00 13.65
CA PHE A 18 1.37 -10.62 12.85
C PHE A 18 0.60 -11.70 13.59
N ALA A 19 1.16 -12.23 14.70
CA ALA A 19 0.44 -13.18 15.56
C ALA A 19 -0.90 -12.61 16.07
N ARG A 20 -1.00 -11.29 16.27
CA ARG A 20 -2.23 -10.59 16.66
C ARG A 20 -3.38 -10.78 15.66
N TYR A 21 -3.09 -10.98 14.37
CA TYR A 21 -4.12 -11.23 13.34
C TYR A 21 -4.63 -12.68 13.35
N LEU A 22 -3.89 -13.59 13.96
CA LEU A 22 -4.29 -14.99 14.15
C LEU A 22 -5.20 -15.17 15.37
N ILE A 23 -5.01 -14.38 16.42
CA ILE A 23 -5.75 -14.51 17.71
C ILE A 23 -7.28 -14.44 17.53
N PRO A 24 -7.86 -13.52 16.73
CA PRO A 24 -9.31 -13.47 16.51
C PRO A 24 -9.87 -14.75 15.85
N HIS A 25 -9.03 -15.49 15.13
CA HIS A 25 -9.37 -16.70 14.36
C HIS A 25 -9.01 -18.01 15.07
N LYS A 26 -8.78 -17.98 16.40
CA LYS A 26 -8.39 -19.16 17.19
C LYS A 26 -9.33 -20.36 17.03
N SER A 27 -10.64 -20.13 16.89
CA SER A 27 -11.62 -21.20 16.69
C SER A 27 -11.42 -21.92 15.35
N GLN A 28 -11.22 -21.17 14.26
CA GLN A 28 -10.96 -21.73 12.94
C GLN A 28 -9.61 -22.45 12.89
N ILE A 29 -8.58 -21.88 13.53
CA ILE A 29 -7.27 -22.52 13.65
C ILE A 29 -7.38 -23.83 14.44
N MET A 30 -8.17 -23.88 15.52
CA MET A 30 -8.41 -25.10 16.27
C MET A 30 -9.13 -26.16 15.43
N GLN A 31 -10.14 -25.77 14.62
CA GLN A 31 -10.81 -26.66 13.67
C GLN A 31 -9.84 -27.22 12.63
N LEU A 32 -8.91 -26.39 12.12
CA LEU A 32 -7.85 -26.84 11.20
C LEU A 32 -6.93 -27.85 11.87
N ILE A 33 -6.49 -27.58 13.10
CA ILE A 33 -5.64 -28.51 13.86
C ILE A 33 -6.38 -29.85 14.10
N LEU A 34 -7.66 -29.78 14.46
CA LEU A 34 -8.47 -31.01 14.66
C LEU A 34 -8.59 -31.81 13.36
N ALA A 35 -8.91 -31.15 12.24
CA ALA A 35 -8.98 -31.77 10.92
C ALA A 35 -7.65 -32.44 10.54
N MET A 36 -6.54 -31.76 10.80
CA MET A 36 -5.19 -32.30 10.57
C MET A 36 -4.88 -33.50 11.43
N CYS A 37 -5.24 -33.50 12.74
CA CYS A 37 -5.06 -34.62 13.62
C CYS A 37 -5.87 -35.85 13.14
N VAL A 38 -7.13 -35.65 12.76
CA VAL A 38 -7.95 -36.74 12.21
C VAL A 38 -7.33 -37.29 10.92
N THR A 39 -6.89 -36.43 10.02
CA THR A 39 -6.22 -36.85 8.77
C THR A 39 -4.95 -37.66 9.06
N THR A 40 -4.14 -37.27 10.05
CA THR A 40 -2.94 -38.03 10.46
C THR A 40 -3.31 -39.41 10.94
N VAL A 41 -4.32 -39.52 11.82
CA VAL A 41 -4.79 -40.83 12.34
C VAL A 41 -5.26 -41.72 11.18
N LEU A 42 -6.02 -41.20 10.25
CA LEU A 42 -6.46 -41.95 9.07
C LEU A 42 -5.27 -42.41 8.21
N GLN A 43 -4.27 -41.53 8.01
CA GLN A 43 -3.07 -41.87 7.24
C GLN A 43 -2.21 -42.97 7.91
N LEU A 44 -2.23 -43.06 9.25
CA LEU A 44 -1.52 -44.10 9.97
C LEU A 44 -2.05 -45.51 9.72
N ILE A 45 -3.32 -45.64 9.35
CA ILE A 45 -3.95 -46.93 9.11
C ILE A 45 -3.48 -47.54 7.76
N PHE A 46 -3.19 -46.72 6.76
CA PHE A 46 -2.85 -47.18 5.40
C PHE A 46 -1.65 -48.12 5.32
N PRO A 47 -0.48 -47.86 5.95
CA PRO A 47 0.67 -48.78 5.93
C PRO A 47 0.33 -50.16 6.44
N PHE A 48 -0.42 -50.23 7.55
CA PHE A 48 -0.80 -51.51 8.16
C PHE A 48 -1.82 -52.29 7.32
N LEU A 49 -2.78 -51.60 6.67
CA LEU A 49 -3.68 -52.23 5.71
C LEU A 49 -2.91 -52.76 4.49
N SER A 50 -1.95 -52.01 3.99
CA SER A 50 -1.11 -52.46 2.86
C SER A 50 -0.27 -53.66 3.23
N GLN A 51 0.32 -53.70 4.43
CA GLN A 51 1.04 -54.85 4.94
C GLN A 51 0.14 -56.07 5.06
N THR A 52 -1.03 -55.93 5.70
CA THR A 52 -2.00 -57.02 5.91
C THR A 52 -2.53 -57.56 4.58
N MET A 53 -2.71 -56.67 3.56
CA MET A 53 -3.15 -57.08 2.23
C MET A 53 -2.14 -58.04 1.59
N VAL A 54 -0.82 -57.73 1.73
CA VAL A 54 0.23 -58.53 1.12
C VAL A 54 0.49 -59.80 1.93
N ASP A 55 0.75 -59.69 3.24
CA ASP A 55 1.15 -60.82 4.07
C ASP A 55 -0.02 -61.75 4.37
N GLY A 56 -1.19 -61.22 4.72
CA GLY A 56 -2.39 -62.01 5.04
C GLY A 56 -3.26 -62.34 3.84
N GLY A 57 -3.45 -61.40 2.91
CA GLY A 57 -4.30 -61.59 1.75
C GLY A 57 -3.65 -62.40 0.65
N ILE A 58 -2.54 -61.92 0.13
CA ILE A 58 -1.82 -62.58 -0.98
C ILE A 58 -1.10 -63.82 -0.49
N GLY A 59 -0.36 -63.74 0.64
CA GLY A 59 0.40 -64.84 1.20
C GLY A 59 -0.48 -66.06 1.54
N ASN A 60 -1.71 -65.85 2.02
CA ASN A 60 -2.67 -66.89 2.34
C ASN A 60 -3.74 -67.12 1.26
N GLN A 61 -3.63 -66.49 0.08
CA GLN A 61 -4.57 -66.61 -1.05
C GLN A 61 -6.03 -66.29 -0.65
N ASN A 62 -6.25 -65.38 0.27
CA ASN A 62 -7.55 -65.02 0.82
C ASN A 62 -8.17 -63.79 0.12
N LEU A 63 -8.97 -64.04 -0.93
CA LEU A 63 -9.62 -62.98 -1.73
C LEU A 63 -10.62 -62.16 -0.91
N ASN A 64 -11.32 -62.79 0.09
CA ASN A 64 -12.27 -62.05 0.91
C ASN A 64 -11.58 -60.99 1.77
N LEU A 65 -10.40 -61.32 2.33
CA LEU A 65 -9.59 -60.37 3.08
C LEU A 65 -9.12 -59.22 2.21
N ILE A 66 -8.67 -59.51 0.98
CA ILE A 66 -8.24 -58.49 0.02
C ILE A 66 -9.39 -57.54 -0.32
N THR A 67 -10.59 -58.07 -0.57
CA THR A 67 -11.80 -57.28 -0.86
C THR A 67 -12.19 -56.41 0.35
N LEU A 68 -12.13 -56.95 1.55
CA LEU A 68 -12.43 -56.19 2.78
C LEU A 68 -11.47 -55.03 2.97
N ILE A 69 -10.16 -55.27 2.75
CA ILE A 69 -9.12 -54.20 2.84
C ILE A 69 -9.32 -53.15 1.79
N LEU A 70 -9.69 -53.53 0.55
CA LEU A 70 -10.01 -52.58 -0.52
C LEU A 70 -11.17 -51.63 -0.11
N ILE A 71 -12.26 -52.21 0.44
CA ILE A 71 -13.39 -51.41 0.91
C ILE A 71 -12.95 -50.46 2.03
N ALA A 72 -12.17 -50.96 3.01
CA ALA A 72 -11.64 -50.14 4.09
C ALA A 72 -10.77 -48.99 3.58
N GLN A 73 -9.87 -49.23 2.60
CA GLN A 73 -9.05 -48.21 2.00
C GLN A 73 -9.87 -47.17 1.24
N LEU A 74 -10.92 -47.59 0.52
CA LEU A 74 -11.83 -46.67 -0.17
C LEU A 74 -12.58 -45.76 0.81
N VAL A 75 -13.11 -46.31 1.90
CA VAL A 75 -13.79 -45.53 2.95
C VAL A 75 -12.84 -44.50 3.56
N LEU A 76 -11.63 -44.92 3.90
CA LEU A 76 -10.62 -44.03 4.45
C LEU A 76 -10.25 -42.91 3.46
N TYR A 77 -10.08 -43.24 2.17
CA TYR A 77 -9.77 -42.27 1.11
C TYR A 77 -10.88 -41.22 0.94
N PHE A 78 -12.14 -41.64 0.84
CA PHE A 78 -13.27 -40.70 0.72
C PHE A 78 -13.44 -39.84 1.98
N THR A 79 -13.19 -40.42 3.17
CA THR A 79 -13.22 -39.67 4.43
C THR A 79 -12.11 -38.59 4.43
N GLN A 80 -10.90 -38.95 4.02
CA GLN A 80 -9.79 -37.99 3.86
C GLN A 80 -10.11 -36.87 2.87
N MET A 81 -10.67 -37.23 1.72
CA MET A 81 -11.08 -36.27 0.70
C MET A 81 -12.14 -35.27 1.23
N GLY A 82 -13.11 -35.76 2.01
CA GLY A 82 -14.11 -34.91 2.67
C GLY A 82 -13.50 -33.93 3.66
N ILE A 83 -12.56 -34.40 4.50
CA ILE A 83 -11.85 -33.55 5.46
C ILE A 83 -11.01 -32.50 4.73
N GLU A 84 -10.30 -32.87 3.66
CA GLU A 84 -9.48 -31.94 2.87
C GLU A 84 -10.34 -30.87 2.21
N PHE A 85 -11.53 -31.22 1.72
CA PHE A 85 -12.50 -30.28 1.20
C PHE A 85 -12.92 -29.24 2.27
N LEU A 86 -13.32 -29.69 3.45
CA LEU A 86 -13.69 -28.81 4.55
C LEU A 86 -12.51 -27.94 5.00
N ARG A 87 -11.32 -28.49 5.08
CA ARG A 87 -10.09 -27.79 5.42
C ARG A 87 -9.82 -26.63 4.46
N SER A 88 -9.97 -26.88 3.15
CA SER A 88 -9.74 -25.87 2.12
C SER A 88 -10.67 -24.67 2.26
N TRP A 89 -11.94 -24.89 2.59
CA TRP A 89 -12.91 -23.83 2.86
C TRP A 89 -12.56 -23.00 4.10
N ILE A 90 -12.17 -23.65 5.20
CA ILE A 90 -11.77 -22.97 6.44
C ILE A 90 -10.52 -22.14 6.19
N VAL A 91 -9.53 -22.68 5.48
CA VAL A 91 -8.30 -21.98 5.12
C VAL A 91 -8.62 -20.74 4.28
N LEU A 92 -9.40 -20.88 3.20
CA LEU A 92 -9.77 -19.76 2.33
C LEU A 92 -10.46 -18.65 3.12
N HIS A 93 -11.47 -19.00 3.94
CA HIS A 93 -12.22 -18.03 4.73
C HIS A 93 -11.32 -17.27 5.71
N THR A 94 -10.47 -17.98 6.45
CA THR A 94 -9.55 -17.39 7.43
C THR A 94 -8.50 -16.51 6.74
N THR A 95 -7.92 -17.00 5.66
CA THR A 95 -6.91 -16.30 4.86
C THR A 95 -7.42 -14.99 4.31
N THR A 96 -8.62 -14.99 3.71
CA THR A 96 -9.22 -13.77 3.15
C THR A 96 -9.48 -12.71 4.22
N ARG A 97 -10.00 -13.10 5.39
CA ARG A 97 -10.23 -12.15 6.49
C ARG A 97 -8.93 -11.54 7.03
N ILE A 98 -7.89 -12.35 7.19
CA ILE A 98 -6.58 -11.86 7.62
C ILE A 98 -6.00 -10.90 6.59
N ASN A 99 -6.14 -11.19 5.29
CA ASN A 99 -5.64 -10.32 4.23
C ASN A 99 -6.35 -8.96 4.22
N ILE A 100 -7.68 -8.97 4.33
CA ILE A 100 -8.46 -7.72 4.42
C ILE A 100 -8.00 -6.88 5.62
N ALA A 101 -7.80 -7.49 6.79
CA ALA A 101 -7.34 -6.78 7.98
C ALA A 101 -5.93 -6.20 7.80
N LEU A 102 -5.00 -6.99 7.24
CA LEU A 102 -3.63 -6.56 6.97
C LEU A 102 -3.56 -5.37 5.99
N ILE A 103 -4.29 -5.46 4.87
CA ILE A 103 -4.32 -4.40 3.86
C ILE A 103 -5.01 -3.16 4.43
N SER A 104 -6.11 -3.33 5.19
CA SER A 104 -6.81 -2.22 5.84
C SER A 104 -5.91 -1.46 6.81
N ASP A 105 -5.18 -2.16 7.69
CA ASP A 105 -4.24 -1.54 8.63
C ASP A 105 -3.09 -0.82 7.90
N PHE A 106 -2.62 -1.38 6.80
CA PHE A 106 -1.62 -0.74 5.95
C PHE A 106 -2.15 0.54 5.30
N LEU A 107 -3.38 0.52 4.76
CA LEU A 107 -4.01 1.69 4.16
C LEU A 107 -4.26 2.78 5.22
N ILE A 108 -4.71 2.41 6.44
CA ILE A 108 -4.85 3.34 7.55
C ILE A 108 -3.49 4.00 7.88
N LYS A 109 -2.42 3.20 7.95
CA LYS A 109 -1.07 3.74 8.18
C LYS A 109 -0.63 4.66 7.05
N LEU A 110 -0.88 4.26 5.80
CA LEU A 110 -0.55 5.06 4.62
C LEU A 110 -1.27 6.42 4.64
N MET A 111 -2.57 6.44 5.00
CA MET A 111 -3.36 7.68 5.11
C MET A 111 -2.90 8.60 6.26
N ARG A 112 -2.20 8.07 7.25
CA ARG A 112 -1.60 8.86 8.34
C ARG A 112 -0.21 9.40 8.01
N MET A 113 0.36 9.04 6.85
CA MET A 113 1.68 9.52 6.45
C MET A 113 1.61 10.99 6.00
N PRO A 114 2.67 11.78 6.25
CA PRO A 114 2.73 13.16 5.76
C PRO A 114 2.76 13.21 4.23
N ILE A 115 2.20 14.27 3.65
CA ILE A 115 2.13 14.48 2.18
C ILE A 115 3.52 14.41 1.54
N ALA A 116 4.55 14.92 2.20
CA ALA A 116 5.95 14.85 1.74
C ALA A 116 6.42 13.43 1.37
N TYR A 117 5.83 12.39 1.98
CA TYR A 117 6.13 11.00 1.63
C TYR A 117 5.65 10.66 0.21
N PHE A 118 4.45 11.10 -0.15
CA PHE A 118 3.85 10.84 -1.47
C PHE A 118 4.53 11.63 -2.58
N ASP A 119 4.99 12.84 -2.30
CA ASP A 119 5.71 13.67 -3.26
C ASP A 119 7.09 13.08 -3.64
N THR A 120 7.68 12.26 -2.76
CA THR A 120 9.02 11.69 -2.98
C THR A 120 9.01 10.23 -3.43
N LYS A 121 7.89 9.51 -3.35
CA LYS A 121 7.81 8.08 -3.66
C LYS A 121 7.08 7.79 -4.97
N MET A 122 7.60 6.84 -5.72
CA MET A 122 6.92 6.34 -6.92
C MET A 122 5.67 5.53 -6.53
N ILE A 123 4.58 5.73 -7.25
CA ILE A 123 3.32 4.99 -7.05
C ILE A 123 3.54 3.48 -7.14
N GLY A 124 4.39 3.03 -8.07
CA GLY A 124 4.70 1.61 -8.24
C GLY A 124 5.39 0.98 -7.02
N ASP A 125 6.18 1.74 -6.25
CA ASP A 125 6.78 1.26 -4.99
C ASP A 125 5.68 0.98 -3.95
N ILE A 126 4.70 1.86 -3.83
CA ILE A 126 3.56 1.69 -2.92
C ILE A 126 2.72 0.48 -3.35
N MET A 127 2.44 0.33 -4.65
CA MET A 127 1.67 -0.80 -5.18
C MET A 127 2.38 -2.16 -4.95
N GLN A 128 3.69 -2.21 -5.13
CA GLN A 128 4.48 -3.42 -4.83
C GLN A 128 4.45 -3.78 -3.34
N ARG A 129 4.42 -2.78 -2.46
CA ARG A 129 4.29 -3.02 -1.01
C ARG A 129 2.91 -3.54 -0.61
N ILE A 130 1.86 -3.17 -1.33
CA ILE A 130 0.53 -3.80 -1.18
C ILE A 130 0.63 -5.28 -1.54
N GLY A 131 1.30 -5.64 -2.64
CA GLY A 131 1.53 -7.03 -3.04
C GLY A 131 2.42 -7.84 -2.06
N ASP A 132 3.27 -7.19 -1.27
CA ASP A 132 4.05 -7.86 -0.22
C ASP A 132 3.15 -8.44 0.90
N HIS A 133 1.92 -7.94 1.09
CA HIS A 133 0.96 -8.51 2.04
C HIS A 133 0.54 -9.93 1.68
N ASP A 134 0.46 -10.25 0.38
CA ASP A 134 0.11 -11.61 -0.07
C ASP A 134 1.18 -12.63 0.35
N ARG A 135 2.46 -12.24 0.35
CA ARG A 135 3.56 -13.10 0.81
C ARG A 135 3.50 -13.36 2.32
N ILE A 136 3.19 -12.32 3.09
CA ILE A 136 3.03 -12.44 4.55
C ILE A 136 1.81 -13.28 4.87
N GLN A 137 0.70 -13.05 4.19
CA GLN A 137 -0.52 -13.83 4.32
C GLN A 137 -0.26 -15.31 4.01
N ALA A 138 0.37 -15.63 2.87
CA ALA A 138 0.71 -17.00 2.49
C ALA A 138 1.58 -17.69 3.55
N PHE A 139 2.52 -16.97 4.15
CA PHE A 139 3.32 -17.49 5.26
C PHE A 139 2.46 -17.76 6.50
N LEU A 140 1.63 -16.81 6.92
CA LEU A 140 0.86 -16.91 8.17
C LEU A 140 -0.22 -17.98 8.13
N THR A 141 -0.92 -18.14 7.03
CA THR A 141 -2.13 -18.97 6.94
C THR A 141 -1.90 -20.29 6.22
N GLY A 142 -1.06 -20.33 5.19
CA GLY A 142 -0.77 -21.54 4.45
C GLY A 142 0.42 -22.29 5.00
N THR A 143 1.59 -21.69 4.90
CA THR A 143 2.85 -22.37 5.19
C THR A 143 3.00 -22.72 6.67
N SER A 144 2.71 -21.79 7.59
CA SER A 144 2.92 -22.00 9.03
C SER A 144 2.03 -23.09 9.60
N ILE A 145 0.75 -23.12 9.21
CA ILE A 145 -0.22 -24.12 9.69
C ILE A 145 0.14 -25.50 9.14
N ASN A 146 0.45 -25.58 7.84
CA ASN A 146 0.82 -26.84 7.21
C ASN A 146 2.11 -27.43 7.80
N VAL A 147 3.06 -26.60 8.21
CA VAL A 147 4.32 -27.06 8.80
C VAL A 147 4.13 -27.65 10.19
N VAL A 148 3.26 -27.08 11.02
CA VAL A 148 2.93 -27.68 12.34
C VAL A 148 2.40 -29.10 12.15
N PHE A 149 1.50 -29.29 11.19
CA PHE A 149 0.97 -30.61 10.84
C PHE A 149 2.06 -31.53 10.27
N SER A 150 2.90 -31.03 9.36
CA SER A 150 3.99 -31.80 8.78
C SER A 150 5.01 -32.23 9.82
N LEU A 151 5.28 -31.39 10.82
CA LEU A 151 6.15 -31.76 11.94
C LEU A 151 5.57 -32.91 12.74
N ALA A 152 4.27 -32.87 13.06
CA ALA A 152 3.60 -33.95 13.74
C ALA A 152 3.67 -35.26 12.92
N ASN A 153 3.31 -35.22 11.64
CA ASN A 153 3.43 -36.36 10.74
C ASN A 153 4.85 -36.89 10.65
N PHE A 154 5.84 -35.98 10.49
CA PHE A 154 7.24 -36.34 10.41
C PHE A 154 7.71 -37.13 11.65
N ILE A 155 7.36 -36.65 12.84
CA ILE A 155 7.70 -37.32 14.11
C ILE A 155 7.02 -38.68 14.16
N ILE A 156 5.72 -38.76 13.93
CA ILE A 156 4.94 -39.99 14.05
C ILE A 156 5.43 -41.06 13.05
N PHE A 157 5.54 -40.70 11.77
CA PHE A 157 6.01 -41.65 10.75
C PHE A 157 7.48 -42.04 10.93
N SER A 158 8.33 -41.15 11.48
CA SER A 158 9.70 -41.50 11.86
C SER A 158 9.77 -42.54 12.95
N PHE A 159 8.88 -42.44 13.97
CA PHE A 159 8.78 -43.48 15.02
C PHE A 159 8.34 -44.81 14.45
N ILE A 160 7.38 -44.81 13.53
CA ILE A 160 6.93 -46.08 12.90
C ILE A 160 8.05 -46.65 12.02
N LEU A 161 8.77 -45.83 11.26
CA LEU A 161 9.90 -46.28 10.46
C LEU A 161 11.03 -46.84 11.34
N ALA A 162 11.28 -46.21 12.51
CA ALA A 162 12.24 -46.73 13.51
C ALA A 162 11.85 -48.10 14.03
N TYR A 163 10.54 -48.33 14.28
CA TYR A 163 10.01 -49.63 14.71
C TYR A 163 10.25 -50.71 13.64
N TYR A 164 10.12 -50.41 12.37
CA TYR A 164 10.39 -51.36 11.28
C TYR A 164 11.90 -51.60 11.07
N ASN A 165 12.70 -50.55 10.95
CA ASN A 165 14.16 -50.69 10.71
C ASN A 165 14.94 -49.42 11.01
N LEU A 166 15.80 -49.45 12.02
CA LEU A 166 16.59 -48.30 12.45
C LEU A 166 17.65 -47.87 11.43
N THR A 167 18.22 -48.82 10.67
CA THR A 167 19.21 -48.53 9.62
C THR A 167 18.60 -47.74 8.50
N ILE A 168 17.40 -48.09 8.05
CA ILE A 168 16.67 -47.39 6.99
C ILE A 168 16.30 -45.99 7.46
N LEU A 169 15.88 -45.81 8.72
CA LEU A 169 15.65 -44.48 9.29
C LEU A 169 16.92 -43.62 9.25
N GLY A 170 18.07 -44.19 9.63
CA GLY A 170 19.37 -43.50 9.59
C GLY A 170 19.72 -43.00 8.18
N ILE A 171 19.55 -43.85 7.17
CA ILE A 171 19.79 -43.49 5.75
C ILE A 171 18.84 -42.38 5.29
N PHE A 172 17.56 -42.49 5.67
CA PHE A 172 16.56 -41.46 5.39
C PHE A 172 16.96 -40.10 5.98
N PHE A 173 17.40 -40.03 7.22
CA PHE A 173 17.85 -38.81 7.86
C PHE A 173 19.10 -38.22 7.21
N VAL A 174 20.10 -39.05 6.88
CA VAL A 174 21.33 -38.58 6.18
C VAL A 174 20.98 -37.99 4.82
N GLY A 175 20.19 -38.71 4.02
CA GLY A 175 19.77 -38.23 2.70
C GLY A 175 19.01 -36.91 2.74
N ASN A 176 18.05 -36.80 3.69
CA ASN A 176 17.30 -35.55 3.84
C ASN A 176 18.13 -34.40 4.42
N THR A 177 19.10 -34.67 5.28
CA THR A 177 20.04 -33.63 5.75
C THR A 177 20.85 -33.06 4.59
N LEU A 178 21.38 -33.92 3.71
CA LEU A 178 22.10 -33.48 2.49
C LEU A 178 21.20 -32.67 1.57
N TYR A 179 19.97 -33.09 1.39
CA TYR A 179 18.95 -32.36 0.62
C TYR A 179 18.68 -30.95 1.20
N VAL A 180 18.49 -30.82 2.51
CA VAL A 180 18.26 -29.52 3.18
C VAL A 180 19.49 -28.62 3.05
N LEU A 181 20.69 -29.14 3.30
CA LEU A 181 21.93 -28.39 3.16
C LEU A 181 22.14 -27.85 1.73
N TRP A 182 21.81 -28.67 0.72
CA TRP A 182 21.83 -28.25 -0.68
C TRP A 182 20.93 -27.04 -0.94
N ILE A 183 19.67 -27.07 -0.48
CA ILE A 183 18.75 -25.95 -0.66
C ILE A 183 19.24 -24.69 0.07
N MET A 184 19.72 -24.84 1.31
CA MET A 184 20.18 -23.71 2.12
C MET A 184 21.37 -22.97 1.50
N ALA A 185 22.23 -23.67 0.76
CA ALA A 185 23.38 -23.07 0.08
C ALA A 185 22.98 -21.95 -0.92
N PHE A 186 21.79 -22.03 -1.50
CA PHE A 186 21.32 -21.05 -2.49
C PHE A 186 20.47 -19.90 -1.90
N MET A 187 20.10 -19.95 -0.61
CA MET A 187 19.16 -18.99 -0.02
C MET A 187 19.67 -17.54 -0.06
N ARG A 188 20.98 -17.30 0.06
CA ARG A 188 21.57 -15.95 -0.04
C ARG A 188 21.37 -15.36 -1.44
N TYR A 189 21.69 -16.13 -2.47
CA TYR A 189 21.56 -15.68 -3.85
C TYR A 189 20.08 -15.45 -4.24
N ARG A 190 19.18 -16.28 -3.73
CA ARG A 190 17.73 -16.07 -3.89
C ARG A 190 17.28 -14.72 -3.34
N ARG A 191 17.76 -14.33 -2.15
CA ARG A 191 17.44 -13.02 -1.53
C ARG A 191 17.90 -11.85 -2.41
N GLU A 192 19.11 -11.93 -2.98
CA GLU A 192 19.61 -10.87 -3.87
C GLU A 192 18.77 -10.74 -5.15
N LEU A 193 18.38 -11.88 -5.74
CA LEU A 193 17.51 -11.88 -6.92
C LEU A 193 16.14 -11.29 -6.62
N ASP A 194 15.56 -11.60 -5.45
CA ASP A 194 14.26 -11.05 -5.06
C ASP A 194 14.33 -9.53 -4.88
N GLN A 195 15.37 -9.00 -4.26
CA GLN A 195 15.56 -7.56 -4.13
C GLN A 195 15.68 -6.86 -5.50
N ARG A 196 16.44 -7.44 -6.42
CA ARG A 196 16.59 -6.92 -7.81
C ARG A 196 15.25 -6.99 -8.56
N ARG A 197 14.52 -8.09 -8.41
CA ARG A 197 13.19 -8.27 -9.01
C ARG A 197 12.20 -7.21 -8.51
N PHE A 198 12.18 -6.97 -7.21
CA PHE A 198 11.31 -5.95 -6.61
C PHE A 198 11.56 -4.55 -7.21
N SER A 199 12.82 -4.12 -7.27
CA SER A 199 13.16 -2.82 -7.84
C SER A 199 12.72 -2.68 -9.31
N GLN A 200 12.91 -3.71 -10.13
CA GLN A 200 12.49 -3.66 -11.54
C GLN A 200 10.97 -3.78 -11.69
N ALA A 201 10.28 -4.55 -10.84
CA ALA A 201 8.82 -4.65 -10.85
C ALA A 201 8.16 -3.33 -10.44
N SER A 202 8.73 -2.62 -9.45
CA SER A 202 8.29 -1.28 -9.08
C SER A 202 8.46 -0.28 -10.23
N ALA A 203 9.58 -0.33 -10.94
CA ALA A 203 9.83 0.49 -12.12
C ALA A 203 8.87 0.17 -13.28
N ASP A 204 8.54 -1.11 -13.48
CA ASP A 204 7.56 -1.56 -14.48
C ASP A 204 6.17 -1.02 -14.17
N GLN A 205 5.72 -1.20 -12.93
CA GLN A 205 4.42 -0.71 -12.46
C GLN A 205 4.30 0.80 -12.63
N SER A 206 5.32 1.56 -12.21
CA SER A 206 5.34 3.02 -12.36
C SER A 206 5.31 3.44 -13.83
N ASN A 207 6.07 2.74 -14.68
CA ASN A 207 6.11 3.05 -16.11
C ASN A 207 4.79 2.72 -16.81
N MET A 208 4.10 1.63 -16.41
CA MET A 208 2.75 1.32 -16.90
C MET A 208 1.75 2.42 -16.56
N ILE A 209 1.77 2.91 -15.32
CA ILE A 209 0.92 4.02 -14.89
C ILE A 209 1.25 5.28 -15.72
N GLU A 210 2.55 5.62 -15.89
CA GLU A 210 3.00 6.74 -16.73
C GLU A 210 2.47 6.63 -18.17
N LEU A 211 2.54 5.44 -18.78
CA LEU A 211 2.07 5.21 -20.14
C LEU A 211 0.54 5.41 -20.28
N VAL A 212 -0.23 4.90 -19.33
CA VAL A 212 -1.69 4.99 -19.39
C VAL A 212 -2.17 6.40 -19.09
N THR A 213 -1.64 7.05 -18.05
CA THR A 213 -2.04 8.40 -17.66
C THR A 213 -1.52 9.47 -18.63
N GLY A 214 -0.34 9.26 -19.20
CA GLY A 214 0.29 10.17 -20.19
C GLY A 214 -0.07 9.88 -21.64
N MET A 215 -1.09 9.05 -21.94
CA MET A 215 -1.38 8.61 -23.31
C MET A 215 -1.68 9.77 -24.27
N GLN A 216 -2.35 10.81 -23.79
CA GLN A 216 -2.65 11.99 -24.61
C GLN A 216 -1.36 12.68 -25.06
N GLU A 217 -0.42 12.88 -24.16
CA GLU A 217 0.86 13.53 -24.47
C GLU A 217 1.74 12.65 -25.39
N ILE A 218 1.71 11.33 -25.16
CA ILE A 218 2.39 10.36 -26.02
C ILE A 218 1.89 10.46 -27.45
N LYS A 219 0.57 10.61 -27.66
CA LYS A 219 -0.05 10.79 -28.97
C LYS A 219 0.29 12.14 -29.59
N LEU A 220 0.22 13.22 -28.83
CA LEU A 220 0.54 14.57 -29.32
C LEU A 220 2.00 14.69 -29.77
N THR A 221 2.91 14.02 -29.08
CA THR A 221 4.35 14.07 -29.40
C THR A 221 4.82 12.95 -30.34
N ASN A 222 3.93 12.08 -30.82
CA ASN A 222 4.26 10.89 -31.62
C ASN A 222 5.38 10.04 -30.98
N SER A 223 5.38 9.94 -29.65
CA SER A 223 6.45 9.28 -28.88
C SER A 223 6.15 7.83 -28.52
N GLU A 224 5.14 7.20 -29.12
CA GLU A 224 4.69 5.84 -28.81
C GLU A 224 5.84 4.83 -28.90
N LYS A 225 6.65 4.92 -29.96
CA LYS A 225 7.79 4.00 -30.19
C LYS A 225 8.84 4.16 -29.09
N GLN A 226 9.17 5.41 -28.71
CA GLN A 226 10.17 5.69 -27.70
C GLN A 226 9.71 5.23 -26.31
N LYS A 227 8.46 5.52 -25.95
CA LYS A 227 7.88 5.13 -24.65
C LYS A 227 7.71 3.62 -24.55
N ARG A 228 7.25 2.94 -25.62
CA ARG A 228 7.20 1.48 -25.69
C ARG A 228 8.59 0.88 -25.52
N TRP A 229 9.62 1.38 -26.16
CA TRP A 229 11.00 0.87 -25.99
C TRP A 229 11.55 1.09 -24.58
N LYS A 230 11.15 2.17 -23.89
CA LYS A 230 11.49 2.35 -22.47
C LYS A 230 10.93 1.21 -21.63
N TRP A 231 9.65 0.88 -21.84
CA TRP A 231 8.98 -0.24 -21.18
C TRP A 231 9.61 -1.60 -21.55
N GLU A 232 9.84 -1.85 -22.84
CA GLU A 232 10.49 -3.09 -23.31
C GLU A 232 11.85 -3.31 -22.65
N ARG A 233 12.65 -2.26 -22.47
CA ARG A 233 13.94 -2.34 -21.75
C ARG A 233 13.77 -2.75 -20.28
N ILE A 234 12.70 -2.32 -19.62
CA ILE A 234 12.37 -2.76 -18.27
C ILE A 234 12.01 -4.25 -18.30
N GLN A 235 11.17 -4.67 -19.23
CA GLN A 235 10.77 -6.06 -19.41
C GLN A 235 11.97 -6.99 -19.71
N VAL A 236 12.90 -6.56 -20.56
CA VAL A 236 14.14 -7.32 -20.83
C VAL A 236 14.98 -7.50 -19.56
N ARG A 237 15.05 -6.48 -18.69
CA ARG A 237 15.74 -6.61 -17.39
C ARG A 237 15.02 -7.56 -16.45
N LEU A 238 13.68 -7.46 -16.34
CA LEU A 238 12.86 -8.39 -15.57
C LEU A 238 13.00 -9.82 -16.08
N PHE A 239 12.97 -10.01 -17.41
CA PHE A 239 13.18 -11.31 -18.04
C PHE A 239 14.54 -11.90 -17.67
N LYS A 240 15.64 -11.12 -17.75
CA LYS A 240 16.98 -11.58 -17.35
C LYS A 240 17.05 -11.99 -15.87
N ILE A 241 16.36 -11.27 -14.98
CA ILE A 241 16.28 -11.63 -13.55
C ILE A 241 15.44 -12.90 -13.38
N SER A 242 14.31 -13.02 -14.08
CA SER A 242 13.44 -14.19 -14.04
C SER A 242 14.15 -15.44 -14.57
N MET A 243 14.94 -15.31 -15.64
CA MET A 243 15.77 -16.40 -16.16
C MET A 243 16.82 -16.87 -15.15
N LYS A 244 17.47 -15.93 -14.44
CA LYS A 244 18.40 -16.29 -13.35
C LYS A 244 17.67 -16.97 -12.19
N GLY A 245 16.47 -16.50 -11.87
CA GLY A 245 15.62 -17.13 -10.86
C GLY A 245 15.18 -18.54 -11.26
N LEU A 246 14.79 -18.73 -12.52
CA LEU A 246 14.45 -20.04 -13.07
C LEU A 246 15.65 -21.00 -13.02
N ALA A 247 16.82 -20.55 -13.49
CA ALA A 247 18.06 -21.34 -13.45
C ALA A 247 18.41 -21.76 -12.02
N LEU A 248 18.31 -20.82 -11.06
CA LEU A 248 18.49 -21.10 -9.64
C LEU A 248 17.52 -22.17 -9.15
N GLY A 249 16.23 -22.02 -9.47
CA GLY A 249 15.20 -23.01 -9.11
C GLY A 249 15.48 -24.38 -9.72
N GLN A 250 15.89 -24.44 -10.98
CA GLN A 250 16.27 -25.69 -11.64
C GLN A 250 17.49 -26.36 -10.98
N TYR A 251 18.56 -25.60 -10.67
CA TYR A 251 19.72 -26.17 -9.94
C TYR A 251 19.30 -26.71 -8.57
N GLN A 252 18.48 -25.99 -7.84
CA GLN A 252 17.92 -26.46 -6.55
C GLN A 252 17.13 -27.75 -6.76
N GLN A 253 16.22 -27.79 -7.74
CA GLN A 253 15.34 -28.92 -8.02
C GLN A 253 16.12 -30.16 -8.47
N ILE A 254 17.07 -30.02 -9.38
CA ILE A 254 17.88 -31.15 -9.87
C ILE A 254 18.67 -31.78 -8.74
N GLY A 255 19.40 -30.97 -7.96
CA GLY A 255 20.15 -31.49 -6.82
C GLY A 255 19.26 -32.12 -5.76
N SER A 256 18.11 -31.53 -5.47
CA SER A 256 17.11 -32.06 -4.55
C SER A 256 16.56 -33.41 -5.01
N SER A 257 16.23 -33.51 -6.30
CA SER A 257 15.74 -34.76 -6.89
C SER A 257 16.82 -35.86 -6.87
N LEU A 258 18.08 -35.46 -7.10
CA LEU A 258 19.19 -36.40 -7.02
C LEU A 258 19.34 -37.02 -5.64
N PHE A 259 19.39 -36.19 -4.58
CA PHE A 259 19.50 -36.68 -3.20
C PHE A 259 18.29 -37.54 -2.79
N ASN A 260 17.08 -37.12 -3.12
CA ASN A 260 15.87 -37.90 -2.84
C ASN A 260 15.88 -39.24 -3.57
N GLN A 261 16.25 -39.26 -4.85
CA GLN A 261 16.27 -40.50 -5.65
C GLN A 261 17.35 -41.47 -5.16
N LEU A 262 18.56 -40.98 -4.87
CA LEU A 262 19.62 -41.79 -4.31
C LEU A 262 19.22 -42.40 -2.96
N THR A 263 18.62 -41.62 -2.09
CA THR A 263 18.11 -42.08 -0.79
C THR A 263 17.05 -43.15 -0.98
N SER A 264 16.05 -42.94 -1.85
CA SER A 264 14.99 -43.89 -2.15
C SER A 264 15.52 -45.20 -2.74
N LEU A 265 16.44 -45.13 -3.69
CA LEU A 265 17.06 -46.33 -4.28
C LEU A 265 17.88 -47.12 -3.27
N THR A 266 18.66 -46.43 -2.42
CA THR A 266 19.45 -47.08 -1.36
C THR A 266 18.55 -47.80 -0.35
N ILE A 267 17.50 -47.14 0.06
CA ILE A 267 16.51 -47.73 1.00
C ILE A 267 15.82 -48.93 0.34
N SER A 268 15.37 -48.81 -0.92
CA SER A 268 14.71 -49.89 -1.63
C SER A 268 15.61 -51.12 -1.78
N TYR A 269 16.90 -50.89 -2.07
CA TYR A 269 17.88 -51.98 -2.15
C TYR A 269 18.06 -52.68 -0.82
N ILE A 270 18.21 -51.95 0.29
CA ILE A 270 18.40 -52.53 1.64
C ILE A 270 17.15 -53.25 2.09
N ALA A 271 15.98 -52.72 1.84
CA ALA A 271 14.71 -53.34 2.15
C ALA A 271 14.51 -54.64 1.37
N ALA A 272 14.78 -54.64 0.05
CA ALA A 272 14.69 -55.81 -0.77
C ALA A 272 15.70 -56.92 -0.33
N ARG A 273 16.92 -56.52 0.01
CA ARG A 273 17.91 -57.45 0.60
C ARG A 273 17.43 -58.06 1.91
N ALA A 274 16.87 -57.27 2.83
CA ALA A 274 16.34 -57.75 4.10
C ALA A 274 15.16 -58.73 3.91
N VAL A 275 14.36 -58.56 2.85
CA VAL A 275 13.30 -59.50 2.49
C VAL A 275 13.90 -60.82 2.00
N VAL A 276 14.92 -60.79 1.12
CA VAL A 276 15.61 -62.02 0.62
C VAL A 276 16.31 -62.76 1.74
N GLU A 277 16.91 -62.06 2.70
CA GLU A 277 17.57 -62.63 3.88
C GLU A 277 16.56 -63.13 4.96
N GLY A 278 15.24 -62.96 4.74
CA GLY A 278 14.20 -63.41 5.65
C GLY A 278 14.03 -62.57 6.93
N GLN A 279 14.68 -61.40 7.00
CA GLN A 279 14.59 -60.48 8.15
C GLN A 279 13.31 -59.66 8.14
N MET A 280 12.62 -59.64 7.01
CA MET A 280 11.43 -58.79 6.80
C MET A 280 10.47 -59.49 5.81
N THR A 281 9.14 -59.21 5.98
CA THR A 281 8.14 -59.66 5.01
C THR A 281 8.04 -58.72 3.81
N LEU A 282 7.47 -59.20 2.72
CA LEU A 282 7.18 -58.36 1.54
C LEU A 282 6.17 -57.26 1.87
N GLY A 283 5.16 -57.58 2.72
CA GLY A 283 4.20 -56.58 3.18
C GLY A 283 4.83 -55.48 4.04
N MET A 284 5.83 -55.82 4.87
CA MET A 284 6.61 -54.82 5.61
C MET A 284 7.38 -53.87 4.67
N MET A 285 8.00 -54.39 3.61
CA MET A 285 8.69 -53.57 2.60
C MET A 285 7.73 -52.60 1.91
N MET A 286 6.52 -53.07 1.54
CA MET A 286 5.50 -52.22 0.92
C MET A 286 5.01 -51.13 1.90
N SER A 287 4.77 -51.49 3.16
CA SER A 287 4.38 -50.56 4.23
C SER A 287 5.47 -49.46 4.42
N MET A 288 6.74 -49.85 4.49
CA MET A 288 7.85 -48.91 4.63
C MET A 288 7.97 -47.96 3.41
N SER A 289 7.77 -48.49 2.21
CA SER A 289 7.77 -47.63 0.98
C SER A 289 6.67 -46.57 1.06
N TYR A 290 5.50 -46.93 1.56
CA TYR A 290 4.42 -45.95 1.81
C TYR A 290 4.83 -44.92 2.88
N ILE A 291 5.40 -45.35 4.00
CA ILE A 291 5.84 -44.48 5.11
C ILE A 291 6.90 -43.48 4.61
N ILE A 292 7.86 -43.92 3.83
CA ILE A 292 8.90 -43.05 3.23
C ILE A 292 8.28 -42.01 2.30
N GLY A 293 7.28 -42.42 1.52
CA GLY A 293 6.49 -41.50 0.69
C GLY A 293 5.83 -40.40 1.53
N GLN A 294 5.21 -40.78 2.67
CA GLN A 294 4.59 -39.86 3.61
C GLN A 294 5.60 -38.93 4.32
N LEU A 295 6.81 -39.40 4.58
CA LEU A 295 7.89 -38.63 5.20
C LEU A 295 8.54 -37.63 4.21
N SER A 296 8.47 -37.86 2.91
CA SER A 296 9.05 -36.97 1.90
C SER A 296 8.28 -35.66 1.77
N ALA A 297 6.96 -35.66 1.95
CA ALA A 297 6.12 -34.46 1.90
C ALA A 297 6.45 -33.43 3.01
N PRO A 298 6.55 -33.81 4.31
CA PRO A 298 7.03 -32.93 5.38
C PRO A 298 8.37 -32.27 5.09
N VAL A 299 9.35 -33.00 4.57
CA VAL A 299 10.68 -32.45 4.26
C VAL A 299 10.58 -31.36 3.21
N SER A 300 9.80 -31.58 2.15
CA SER A 300 9.54 -30.55 1.12
C SER A 300 8.83 -29.32 1.70
N GLN A 301 7.91 -29.52 2.66
CA GLN A 301 7.19 -28.43 3.35
C GLN A 301 8.11 -27.63 4.28
N PHE A 302 9.08 -28.24 4.95
CA PHE A 302 10.08 -27.51 5.76
C PHE A 302 10.96 -26.61 4.89
N ILE A 303 11.30 -27.04 3.69
CA ILE A 303 12.02 -26.20 2.72
C ILE A 303 11.14 -25.07 2.23
N GLY A 304 9.90 -25.37 1.87
CA GLY A 304 8.89 -24.35 1.54
C GLY A 304 8.71 -23.32 2.68
N LEU A 305 8.72 -23.78 3.95
CA LEU A 305 8.71 -22.88 5.12
C LEU A 305 9.92 -21.96 5.13
N ALA A 306 11.14 -22.51 4.97
CA ALA A 306 12.36 -21.70 4.98
C ALA A 306 12.34 -20.63 3.89
N GLN A 307 11.85 -20.97 2.70
CA GLN A 307 11.67 -20.04 1.59
C GLN A 307 10.59 -18.99 1.88
N SER A 308 9.41 -19.42 2.32
CA SER A 308 8.30 -18.51 2.67
C SER A 308 8.64 -17.61 3.85
N LEU A 309 9.39 -18.11 4.83
CA LEU A 309 9.89 -17.31 5.95
C LEU A 309 10.87 -16.23 5.46
N GLN A 310 11.76 -16.58 4.51
CA GLN A 310 12.66 -15.61 3.90
C GLN A 310 11.88 -14.54 3.13
N ASP A 311 10.91 -14.94 2.30
CA ASP A 311 10.07 -14.03 1.53
C ASP A 311 9.25 -13.13 2.46
N ALA A 312 8.61 -13.69 3.48
CA ALA A 312 7.87 -12.93 4.49
C ALA A 312 8.78 -11.95 5.26
N LYS A 313 10.00 -12.37 5.63
CA LYS A 313 10.96 -11.48 6.30
C LYS A 313 11.37 -10.29 5.43
N ILE A 314 11.62 -10.51 4.14
CA ILE A 314 11.95 -9.45 3.19
C ILE A 314 10.76 -8.49 3.03
N SER A 315 9.54 -9.02 2.89
CA SER A 315 8.32 -8.22 2.82
C SER A 315 8.07 -7.44 4.11
N LEU A 316 8.34 -8.03 5.28
CA LEU A 316 8.28 -7.36 6.58
C LEU A 316 9.29 -6.22 6.72
N GLU A 317 10.52 -6.41 6.29
CA GLU A 317 11.55 -5.37 6.27
C GLU A 317 11.07 -4.16 5.44
N ARG A 318 10.46 -4.39 4.27
CA ARG A 318 9.93 -3.34 3.38
C ARG A 318 8.70 -2.64 3.96
N LEU A 319 7.75 -3.39 4.53
CA LEU A 319 6.58 -2.82 5.19
C LEU A 319 6.97 -2.08 6.47
N GLY A 320 7.98 -2.59 7.19
CA GLY A 320 8.55 -1.94 8.37
C GLY A 320 9.08 -0.54 8.07
N GLU A 321 9.61 -0.30 6.87
CA GLU A 321 10.03 1.05 6.46
C GLU A 321 8.88 2.06 6.46
N ILE A 322 7.64 1.63 6.18
CA ILE A 322 6.46 2.50 6.24
C ILE A 322 5.92 2.59 7.66
N HIS A 323 5.77 1.44 8.34
CA HIS A 323 5.22 1.42 9.69
C HIS A 323 6.07 2.15 10.73
N ASN A 324 7.40 2.15 10.55
CA ASN A 324 8.34 2.85 11.42
C ASN A 324 8.46 4.35 11.13
N LYS A 325 7.92 4.81 9.99
CA LYS A 325 7.88 6.25 9.73
C LYS A 325 6.88 6.90 10.67
N LYS A 326 7.26 8.11 11.08
CA LYS A 326 6.43 8.96 11.92
C LYS A 326 5.14 9.30 11.19
N ASP A 327 4.02 9.24 11.89
CA ASP A 327 2.74 9.71 11.38
C ASP A 327 2.79 11.24 11.20
N GLU A 328 1.91 11.79 10.42
CA GLU A 328 1.77 13.25 10.29
C GLU A 328 1.53 13.91 11.65
N GLU A 329 0.78 13.22 12.51
CA GLU A 329 0.55 13.59 13.91
C GLU A 329 1.18 12.58 14.86
N GLU A 330 2.26 12.98 15.53
CA GLU A 330 2.99 12.11 16.47
C GLU A 330 2.39 12.13 17.88
N ASP A 331 2.05 13.31 18.39
CA ASP A 331 1.60 13.50 19.77
C ASP A 331 0.14 14.00 19.80
N VAL A 332 -0.79 13.13 19.41
CA VAL A 332 -2.23 13.48 19.35
C VAL A 332 -2.76 14.01 20.69
N GLU A 333 -2.27 13.47 21.81
CA GLU A 333 -2.71 13.85 23.16
C GLU A 333 -2.24 15.25 23.59
N SER A 334 -1.16 15.76 23.01
CA SER A 334 -0.60 17.09 23.36
C SER A 334 -1.16 18.22 22.49
N LYS A 335 -1.98 17.91 21.47
CA LYS A 335 -2.50 18.89 20.52
C LYS A 335 -3.84 19.46 20.95
N LEU A 336 -4.07 20.70 20.54
CA LEU A 336 -5.33 21.39 20.79
C LEU A 336 -6.38 20.95 19.77
N TYR A 337 -7.58 20.66 20.25
CA TYR A 337 -8.75 20.26 19.47
C TYR A 337 -9.74 21.40 19.21
N GLU A 338 -9.41 22.60 19.67
CA GLU A 338 -10.18 23.81 19.43
C GLU A 338 -9.28 24.92 18.93
N LEU A 339 -9.80 25.77 18.03
CA LEU A 339 -9.09 26.94 17.59
C LEU A 339 -9.20 28.06 18.64
N PRO A 340 -8.17 28.95 18.75
CA PRO A 340 -8.25 30.11 19.63
C PRO A 340 -9.33 31.09 19.17
N GLU A 341 -9.73 32.01 20.07
CA GLU A 341 -10.71 33.09 19.76
C GLU A 341 -10.14 34.03 18.68
N ASP A 342 -8.87 34.43 18.83
CA ASP A 342 -8.17 35.16 17.77
C ASP A 342 -7.77 34.16 16.65
N LYS A 343 -8.40 34.34 15.52
CA LYS A 343 -8.23 33.49 14.33
C LYS A 343 -7.35 34.15 13.27
N SER A 344 -6.57 35.16 13.64
CA SER A 344 -5.55 35.75 12.77
C SER A 344 -4.42 34.75 12.54
N ILE A 345 -3.77 34.82 11.36
CA ILE A 345 -2.59 34.00 11.07
C ILE A 345 -1.37 34.90 11.09
N SER A 346 -0.37 34.55 11.89
CA SER A 346 0.91 35.25 11.92
C SER A 346 2.06 34.30 11.55
N ILE A 347 2.88 34.74 10.62
CA ILE A 347 4.07 34.05 10.16
C ILE A 347 5.28 34.86 10.58
N ARG A 348 6.28 34.25 11.21
CA ARG A 348 7.48 34.93 11.71
C ARG A 348 8.74 34.19 11.29
N ASN A 349 9.62 34.91 10.56
CA ASN A 349 10.93 34.44 10.10
C ASN A 349 10.92 33.06 9.50
N LEU A 350 9.97 32.80 8.58
CA LEU A 350 9.71 31.48 8.00
C LEU A 350 10.73 31.14 6.92
N TRP A 351 11.38 30.00 7.06
CA TRP A 351 12.29 29.42 6.07
C TRP A 351 11.84 28.02 5.72
N PHE A 352 11.84 27.70 4.43
CA PHE A 352 11.45 26.37 3.98
C PHE A 352 12.19 25.92 2.72
N SER A 353 12.65 24.66 2.74
CA SER A 353 13.21 23.92 1.60
C SER A 353 12.60 22.52 1.54
N TYR A 354 12.24 22.04 0.34
CA TYR A 354 11.69 20.70 0.15
C TYR A 354 12.71 19.58 0.44
N ASP A 355 13.98 19.83 0.18
CA ASP A 355 15.06 18.83 0.36
C ASP A 355 15.62 18.78 1.78
N GLY A 356 15.14 19.62 2.68
CA GLY A 356 15.59 19.70 4.07
C GLY A 356 17.06 20.18 4.25
N ALA A 357 17.74 20.49 3.15
CA ALA A 357 19.09 21.03 3.17
C ALA A 357 19.05 22.57 3.37
N ASP A 358 20.04 23.13 4.08
CA ASP A 358 20.21 24.57 4.26
C ASP A 358 20.66 25.29 2.95
N ARG A 359 20.27 24.73 1.80
CA ARG A 359 20.54 25.27 0.45
C ARG A 359 19.26 25.21 -0.35
N ASP A 360 19.06 26.16 -1.23
CA ASP A 360 17.91 26.28 -2.12
C ASP A 360 16.56 26.39 -1.38
N TYR A 361 16.42 27.44 -0.58
CA TYR A 361 15.17 27.73 0.10
C TYR A 361 14.10 28.18 -0.89
N ALA A 362 12.93 27.54 -0.83
CA ALA A 362 11.73 27.96 -1.55
C ALA A 362 11.07 29.20 -0.92
N LEU A 363 11.26 29.39 0.40
CA LEU A 363 10.86 30.56 1.15
C LEU A 363 12.01 30.96 2.10
N GLU A 364 12.29 32.26 2.17
CA GLU A 364 13.38 32.82 2.96
C GLU A 364 12.91 34.02 3.77
N ASP A 365 13.03 33.93 5.10
CA ASP A 365 12.73 35.00 6.05
C ASP A 365 11.35 35.66 5.83
N VAL A 366 10.33 34.85 5.59
CA VAL A 366 8.97 35.33 5.33
C VAL A 366 8.31 35.70 6.63
N THR A 367 7.90 36.97 6.76
CA THR A 367 7.15 37.52 7.91
C THR A 367 5.89 38.20 7.39
N ILE A 368 4.71 37.71 7.79
CA ILE A 368 3.41 38.10 7.24
C ILE A 368 2.37 38.07 8.36
N ASP A 369 1.44 39.03 8.35
CA ASP A 369 0.21 39.02 9.14
C ASP A 369 -1.01 38.92 8.23
N ILE A 370 -1.88 37.95 8.49
CA ILE A 370 -3.16 37.72 7.81
C ILE A 370 -4.28 37.96 8.82
N PRO A 371 -4.97 39.11 8.74
CA PRO A 371 -6.00 39.48 9.71
C PRO A 371 -7.23 38.55 9.61
N GLN A 372 -7.85 38.25 10.75
CA GLN A 372 -9.10 37.51 10.82
C GLN A 372 -10.23 38.23 10.08
N GLY A 373 -11.03 37.45 9.33
CA GLY A 373 -12.22 37.97 8.63
C GLY A 373 -11.91 38.87 7.43
N LYS A 374 -10.64 38.91 6.99
CA LYS A 374 -10.18 39.75 5.88
C LYS A 374 -9.68 38.91 4.71
N THR A 375 -9.63 39.52 3.54
CA THR A 375 -9.09 38.94 2.32
C THR A 375 -7.64 39.34 2.15
N THR A 376 -6.73 38.38 2.15
CA THR A 376 -5.30 38.59 1.85
C THR A 376 -4.95 37.97 0.50
N ALA A 377 -4.43 38.77 -0.42
CA ALA A 377 -3.95 38.31 -1.72
C ALA A 377 -2.44 38.10 -1.69
N ILE A 378 -1.97 36.98 -2.23
CA ILE A 378 -0.55 36.65 -2.41
C ILE A 378 -0.26 36.71 -3.90
N VAL A 379 0.64 37.60 -4.30
CA VAL A 379 1.02 37.83 -5.71
C VAL A 379 2.53 37.68 -5.89
N GLY A 380 2.95 37.44 -7.13
CA GLY A 380 4.38 37.31 -7.47
C GLY A 380 4.57 36.50 -8.75
N ALA A 381 5.78 36.54 -9.28
CA ALA A 381 6.14 35.76 -10.46
C ALA A 381 5.95 34.25 -10.27
N SER A 382 5.88 33.47 -11.35
CA SER A 382 5.90 32.02 -11.27
C SER A 382 7.21 31.56 -10.57
N GLY A 383 7.10 30.60 -9.66
CA GLY A 383 8.25 30.13 -8.86
C GLY A 383 8.62 31.02 -7.66
N SER A 384 7.87 32.09 -7.35
CA SER A 384 8.17 32.95 -6.19
C SER A 384 7.84 32.35 -4.82
N GLY A 385 7.28 31.13 -4.73
CA GLY A 385 6.98 30.45 -3.47
C GLY A 385 5.51 30.52 -3.01
N LYS A 386 4.57 31.06 -3.80
CA LYS A 386 3.15 31.24 -3.43
C LYS A 386 2.45 29.94 -3.03
N THR A 387 2.49 28.94 -3.89
CA THR A 387 1.89 27.59 -3.62
C THR A 387 2.59 26.90 -2.45
N THR A 388 3.91 27.10 -2.30
CA THR A 388 4.68 26.59 -1.15
C THR A 388 4.18 27.19 0.16
N LEU A 389 3.91 28.51 0.17
CA LEU A 389 3.37 29.18 1.35
C LEU A 389 1.98 28.66 1.70
N ILE A 390 1.10 28.44 0.71
CA ILE A 390 -0.22 27.80 0.96
C ILE A 390 -0.06 26.40 1.52
N LYS A 391 0.82 25.56 0.98
CA LYS A 391 1.06 24.20 1.49
C LYS A 391 1.53 24.20 2.95
N LEU A 392 2.35 25.16 3.36
CA LEU A 392 2.77 25.35 4.75
C LEU A 392 1.62 25.82 5.65
N LEU A 393 0.79 26.75 5.17
CA LEU A 393 -0.40 27.22 5.90
C LEU A 393 -1.44 26.11 6.08
N LEU A 394 -1.53 25.17 5.14
CA LEU A 394 -2.38 23.98 5.25
C LEU A 394 -1.80 22.89 6.16
N GLY A 395 -0.57 23.07 6.66
CA GLY A 395 0.11 22.11 7.51
C GLY A 395 0.62 20.87 6.76
N PHE A 396 0.72 20.89 5.42
CA PHE A 396 1.25 19.76 4.64
C PHE A 396 2.74 19.57 4.84
N TYR A 397 3.45 20.63 5.19
CA TYR A 397 4.88 20.66 5.50
C TYR A 397 5.13 21.43 6.77
N LYS A 398 6.22 21.07 7.46
CA LYS A 398 6.73 21.82 8.61
C LYS A 398 7.82 22.78 8.14
N PRO A 399 7.86 24.04 8.62
CA PRO A 399 8.93 24.95 8.27
C PRO A 399 10.29 24.46 8.83
N ASN A 400 11.37 24.78 8.10
CA ASN A 400 12.73 24.50 8.58
C ASN A 400 13.12 25.44 9.74
N LYS A 401 12.73 26.73 9.64
CA LYS A 401 12.93 27.75 10.68
C LYS A 401 11.72 28.67 10.73
N GLY A 402 11.52 29.34 11.85
CA GLY A 402 10.40 30.26 12.07
C GLY A 402 9.13 29.54 12.52
N THR A 403 8.04 30.27 12.61
CA THR A 403 6.73 29.78 13.11
C THR A 403 5.56 30.30 12.29
N ILE A 404 4.52 29.48 12.23
CA ILE A 404 3.19 29.85 11.76
C ILE A 404 2.27 29.72 12.96
N ASN A 405 1.59 30.78 13.34
CA ASN A 405 0.68 30.80 14.48
C ASN A 405 -0.74 31.16 14.05
N ILE A 406 -1.72 30.57 14.71
CA ILE A 406 -3.14 30.96 14.66
C ILE A 406 -3.41 31.68 15.98
N GLY A 407 -3.68 32.99 15.90
CA GLY A 407 -3.61 33.83 17.09
C GLY A 407 -2.23 33.75 17.74
N GLN A 408 -2.17 33.21 18.97
CA GLN A 408 -0.93 33.01 19.72
C GLN A 408 -0.43 31.55 19.71
N ILE A 409 -1.15 30.63 19.05
CA ILE A 409 -0.89 29.19 19.11
C ILE A 409 -0.15 28.75 17.84
N PRO A 410 1.03 28.11 17.96
CA PRO A 410 1.70 27.53 16.80
C PRO A 410 0.81 26.51 16.09
N LEU A 411 0.71 26.61 14.76
CA LEU A 411 -0.11 25.72 13.92
C LEU A 411 0.22 24.24 14.17
N GLN A 412 1.49 23.93 14.40
CA GLN A 412 1.93 22.56 14.70
C GLN A 412 1.39 22.01 16.05
N ASN A 413 0.86 22.84 16.93
CA ASN A 413 0.25 22.45 18.21
C ASN A 413 -1.27 22.28 18.09
N ILE A 414 -1.85 22.61 16.94
CA ILE A 414 -3.27 22.39 16.63
C ILE A 414 -3.39 21.02 15.94
N ASN A 415 -4.42 20.25 16.30
CA ASN A 415 -4.69 18.97 15.63
C ASN A 415 -4.99 19.22 14.13
N SER A 416 -4.34 18.47 13.23
CA SER A 416 -4.43 18.69 11.77
C SER A 416 -5.83 18.43 11.23
N HIS A 417 -6.59 17.50 11.82
CA HIS A 417 -7.99 17.26 11.44
C HIS A 417 -8.85 18.48 11.78
N VAL A 418 -8.71 19.02 13.00
CA VAL A 418 -9.44 20.23 13.42
C VAL A 418 -9.09 21.40 12.52
N TRP A 419 -7.80 21.61 12.23
CA TRP A 419 -7.37 22.66 11.32
C TRP A 419 -7.97 22.49 9.93
N ARG A 420 -7.85 21.29 9.36
CA ARG A 420 -8.42 21.00 8.04
C ARG A 420 -9.93 21.08 8.02
N ASP A 421 -10.63 20.72 9.08
CA ASP A 421 -12.09 20.86 9.16
C ASP A 421 -12.54 22.31 9.10
N ARG A 422 -11.73 23.23 9.61
CA ARG A 422 -11.99 24.67 9.56
C ARG A 422 -11.46 25.35 8.30
N THR A 423 -10.79 24.63 7.42
CA THR A 423 -10.23 25.16 6.17
C THR A 423 -10.96 24.62 4.95
N GLY A 424 -11.27 25.47 3.99
CA GLY A 424 -11.72 25.12 2.64
C GLY A 424 -10.62 25.49 1.64
N VAL A 425 -10.30 24.56 0.74
CA VAL A 425 -9.14 24.70 -0.14
C VAL A 425 -9.53 24.42 -1.58
N VAL A 426 -9.15 25.33 -2.46
CA VAL A 426 -9.24 25.17 -3.92
C VAL A 426 -7.82 25.28 -4.46
N MET A 427 -7.18 24.12 -4.70
CA MET A 427 -5.84 24.07 -5.28
C MET A 427 -5.89 24.21 -6.80
N GLN A 428 -4.79 24.63 -7.40
CA GLN A 428 -4.61 24.74 -8.85
C GLN A 428 -4.91 23.41 -9.56
N GLU A 429 -4.37 22.31 -9.03
CA GLU A 429 -4.63 20.95 -9.49
C GLU A 429 -5.50 20.21 -8.46
N GLY A 430 -6.81 20.38 -8.58
CA GLY A 430 -7.74 19.65 -7.70
C GLY A 430 -8.06 18.25 -8.24
N PHE A 431 -8.33 17.31 -7.35
CA PHE A 431 -8.66 15.92 -7.70
C PHE A 431 -10.18 15.67 -7.69
N ILE A 432 -10.66 14.97 -8.73
CA ILE A 432 -12.05 14.48 -8.83
C ILE A 432 -12.01 12.96 -8.62
N PHE A 433 -12.76 12.50 -7.64
CA PHE A 433 -12.91 11.08 -7.36
C PHE A 433 -13.86 10.42 -8.36
N SER A 434 -13.68 9.14 -8.60
CA SER A 434 -14.61 8.31 -9.39
C SER A 434 -15.89 8.05 -8.59
N ASP A 435 -16.76 9.08 -8.56
CA ASP A 435 -17.99 9.12 -7.76
C ASP A 435 -19.02 10.03 -8.43
N THR A 436 -20.19 10.17 -7.83
CA THR A 436 -21.23 11.11 -8.26
C THR A 436 -20.77 12.56 -8.08
N ILE A 437 -21.41 13.49 -8.77
CA ILE A 437 -21.18 14.92 -8.57
C ILE A 437 -21.45 15.31 -7.11
N ALA A 438 -22.56 14.82 -6.54
CA ALA A 438 -22.89 15.07 -5.14
C ALA A 438 -21.83 14.50 -4.19
N GLY A 439 -21.33 13.27 -4.42
CA GLY A 439 -20.25 12.67 -3.65
C GLY A 439 -18.94 13.44 -3.75
N ASN A 440 -18.61 13.98 -4.93
CA ASN A 440 -17.44 14.83 -5.13
C ASN A 440 -17.54 16.19 -4.45
N ILE A 441 -18.73 16.76 -4.28
CA ILE A 441 -18.94 18.03 -3.56
C ILE A 441 -18.94 17.79 -2.05
N ALA A 442 -19.63 16.75 -1.58
CA ALA A 442 -19.79 16.43 -0.16
C ALA A 442 -18.73 15.45 0.38
N VAL A 443 -17.52 15.47 -0.16
CA VAL A 443 -16.42 14.59 0.27
C VAL A 443 -16.17 14.73 1.78
N GLY A 444 -16.17 13.60 2.49
CA GLY A 444 -15.93 13.54 3.94
C GLY A 444 -17.21 13.71 4.79
N ALA A 445 -18.39 13.88 4.18
CA ALA A 445 -19.64 13.90 4.90
C ALA A 445 -20.26 12.49 5.01
N ASP A 446 -20.66 12.08 6.20
CA ASP A 446 -21.36 10.80 6.43
C ASP A 446 -22.71 10.75 5.72
N SER A 447 -23.37 11.91 5.60
CA SER A 447 -24.62 12.09 4.85
C SER A 447 -24.65 13.43 4.13
N ILE A 448 -25.22 13.45 2.94
CA ILE A 448 -25.27 14.65 2.10
C ILE A 448 -26.43 15.56 2.54
N ASP A 449 -26.10 16.74 3.07
CA ASP A 449 -27.07 17.78 3.33
C ASP A 449 -27.48 18.47 2.03
N LYS A 450 -28.76 18.28 1.67
CA LYS A 450 -29.30 18.77 0.41
C LYS A 450 -29.29 20.30 0.31
N GLN A 451 -29.57 21.01 1.41
CA GLN A 451 -29.61 22.48 1.40
C GLN A 451 -28.21 23.08 1.23
N ARG A 452 -27.22 22.52 1.95
CA ARG A 452 -25.81 22.90 1.81
C ARG A 452 -25.29 22.60 0.40
N LEU A 453 -25.66 21.43 -0.17
CA LEU A 453 -25.28 21.04 -1.53
C LEU A 453 -25.82 22.04 -2.57
N LEU A 454 -27.11 22.39 -2.48
CA LEU A 454 -27.73 23.36 -3.38
C LEU A 454 -27.09 24.75 -3.29
N ASN A 455 -26.78 25.19 -2.06
CA ASN A 455 -26.08 26.46 -1.85
C ASN A 455 -24.67 26.43 -2.47
N ALA A 456 -23.90 25.39 -2.19
CA ALA A 456 -22.55 25.23 -2.72
C ALA A 456 -22.51 25.24 -4.28
N VAL A 457 -23.47 24.54 -4.89
CA VAL A 457 -23.61 24.46 -6.35
C VAL A 457 -23.99 25.81 -6.96
N ARG A 458 -24.83 26.59 -6.29
CA ARG A 458 -25.19 27.97 -6.72
C ARG A 458 -23.98 28.89 -6.61
N THR A 459 -23.29 28.89 -5.47
CA THR A 459 -22.11 29.73 -5.25
C THR A 459 -21.01 29.44 -6.29
N ALA A 460 -20.80 28.18 -6.63
CA ALA A 460 -19.83 27.75 -7.66
C ALA A 460 -20.33 27.93 -9.10
N ASN A 461 -21.50 28.51 -9.31
CA ASN A 461 -22.12 28.73 -10.63
C ASN A 461 -22.13 27.50 -11.54
N ILE A 462 -22.47 26.31 -10.99
CA ILE A 462 -22.48 25.04 -11.75
C ILE A 462 -23.88 24.40 -11.81
N LYS A 463 -24.90 25.05 -11.24
CA LYS A 463 -26.25 24.49 -11.13
C LYS A 463 -26.86 24.12 -12.47
N GLU A 464 -26.82 25.03 -13.45
CA GLU A 464 -27.41 24.80 -14.78
C GLU A 464 -26.78 23.61 -15.50
N TYR A 465 -25.47 23.46 -15.37
CA TYR A 465 -24.76 22.31 -15.94
C TYR A 465 -25.25 20.99 -15.30
N ILE A 466 -25.38 20.95 -13.96
CA ILE A 466 -25.80 19.75 -13.25
C ILE A 466 -27.25 19.40 -13.58
N ASP A 467 -28.14 20.39 -13.57
CA ASP A 467 -29.56 20.21 -13.88
C ASP A 467 -29.81 19.76 -15.34
N GLY A 468 -28.92 20.09 -16.25
CA GLY A 468 -28.94 19.64 -17.65
C GLY A 468 -28.46 18.19 -17.86
N LEU A 469 -27.92 17.53 -16.84
CA LEU A 469 -27.48 16.15 -16.94
C LEU A 469 -28.62 15.15 -16.69
N PRO A 470 -28.68 14.00 -17.39
CA PRO A 470 -29.77 13.02 -17.23
C PRO A 470 -29.95 12.49 -15.80
N LEU A 471 -28.87 12.33 -15.05
CA LEU A 471 -28.87 11.87 -13.65
C LEU A 471 -28.58 13.01 -12.67
N ALA A 472 -28.52 14.25 -13.14
CA ALA A 472 -28.24 15.46 -12.33
C ALA A 472 -27.10 15.21 -11.32
N TYR A 473 -27.35 15.40 -10.02
CA TYR A 473 -26.39 15.21 -8.95
C TYR A 473 -25.83 13.78 -8.79
N ASN A 474 -26.56 12.78 -9.29
CA ASN A 474 -26.14 11.36 -9.27
C ASN A 474 -25.30 10.97 -10.48
N THR A 475 -25.00 11.90 -11.38
CA THR A 475 -24.11 11.64 -12.51
C THR A 475 -22.72 11.31 -12.00
N LYS A 476 -22.23 10.11 -12.36
CA LYS A 476 -20.84 9.71 -12.07
C LYS A 476 -19.86 10.47 -12.96
N ILE A 477 -18.79 10.95 -12.36
CA ILE A 477 -17.69 11.69 -13.00
C ILE A 477 -16.34 11.08 -12.60
N GLY A 478 -15.26 11.48 -13.25
CA GLY A 478 -13.94 10.91 -13.02
C GLY A 478 -13.66 9.72 -13.94
N MET A 479 -12.77 8.80 -13.50
CA MET A 479 -12.30 7.69 -14.38
C MET A 479 -13.40 6.71 -14.77
N GLU A 480 -14.40 6.48 -13.93
CA GLU A 480 -15.54 5.57 -14.20
C GLU A 480 -16.78 6.29 -14.74
N GLY A 481 -16.74 7.59 -14.89
CA GLY A 481 -17.89 8.39 -15.28
C GLY A 481 -17.65 9.25 -16.50
N LYS A 482 -18.56 10.20 -16.70
CA LYS A 482 -18.50 11.15 -17.79
C LYS A 482 -17.33 12.10 -17.61
N GLY A 483 -16.59 12.36 -18.67
CA GLY A 483 -15.58 13.42 -18.70
C GLY A 483 -16.21 14.80 -18.47
N ILE A 484 -15.52 15.64 -17.73
CA ILE A 484 -15.92 17.02 -17.45
C ILE A 484 -14.84 17.98 -17.96
N SER A 485 -15.24 19.18 -18.39
CA SER A 485 -14.26 20.21 -18.79
C SER A 485 -13.45 20.69 -17.59
N GLN A 486 -12.28 21.29 -17.85
CA GLN A 486 -11.42 21.83 -16.79
C GLN A 486 -12.14 22.90 -15.96
N GLY A 487 -12.97 23.76 -16.61
CA GLY A 487 -13.78 24.74 -15.91
C GLY A 487 -14.89 24.12 -15.05
N GLN A 488 -15.53 23.02 -15.50
CA GLN A 488 -16.50 22.28 -14.71
C GLN A 488 -15.84 21.60 -13.50
N LYS A 489 -14.66 20.98 -13.71
CA LYS A 489 -13.85 20.42 -12.64
C LYS A 489 -13.55 21.46 -11.57
N GLN A 490 -13.08 22.63 -11.97
CA GLN A 490 -12.75 23.72 -11.05
C GLN A 490 -13.96 24.18 -10.26
N ARG A 491 -15.13 24.33 -10.91
CA ARG A 491 -16.39 24.71 -10.23
C ARG A 491 -16.87 23.64 -9.24
N ILE A 492 -16.68 22.35 -9.52
CA ILE A 492 -16.99 21.30 -8.55
C ILE A 492 -16.06 21.39 -7.33
N ILE A 493 -14.77 21.70 -7.51
CA ILE A 493 -13.83 21.85 -6.40
C ILE A 493 -14.15 23.11 -5.58
N ILE A 494 -14.58 24.20 -6.22
CA ILE A 494 -15.11 25.39 -5.51
C ILE A 494 -16.35 25.00 -4.71
N ALA A 495 -17.32 24.29 -5.32
CA ALA A 495 -18.51 23.83 -4.61
C ALA A 495 -18.15 22.93 -3.39
N ARG A 496 -17.12 22.08 -3.50
CA ARG A 496 -16.59 21.27 -2.39
C ARG A 496 -16.13 22.15 -1.22
N ALA A 497 -15.34 23.19 -1.52
CA ALA A 497 -14.84 24.10 -0.51
C ALA A 497 -15.99 24.88 0.16
N VAL A 498 -17.00 25.32 -0.62
CA VAL A 498 -18.18 26.03 -0.11
C VAL A 498 -19.08 25.09 0.72
N TYR A 499 -19.30 23.85 0.28
CA TYR A 499 -20.13 22.86 1.00
C TYR A 499 -19.61 22.63 2.42
N LYS A 500 -18.30 22.63 2.60
CA LYS A 500 -17.66 22.46 3.90
C LYS A 500 -17.98 23.59 4.88
N ASN A 501 -18.31 24.80 4.39
CA ASN A 501 -18.57 26.01 5.15
C ASN A 501 -17.45 26.35 6.16
N PRO A 502 -16.20 26.49 5.69
CA PRO A 502 -15.03 26.66 6.55
C PRO A 502 -14.93 28.09 7.12
N GLU A 503 -14.03 28.26 8.10
CA GLU A 503 -13.66 29.57 8.66
C GLU A 503 -12.53 30.24 7.86
N TYR A 504 -11.66 29.43 7.24
CA TYR A 504 -10.57 29.87 6.37
C TYR A 504 -10.76 29.32 4.96
N LEU A 505 -10.59 30.18 3.97
CA LEU A 505 -10.66 29.81 2.57
C LEU A 505 -9.31 30.07 1.88
N PHE A 506 -8.79 29.04 1.22
CA PHE A 506 -7.56 29.12 0.46
C PHE A 506 -7.87 28.89 -1.02
N PHE A 507 -7.51 29.85 -1.85
CA PHE A 507 -7.64 29.77 -3.30
C PHE A 507 -6.25 29.85 -3.94
N ASP A 508 -5.78 28.74 -4.51
CA ASP A 508 -4.52 28.71 -5.25
C ASP A 508 -4.82 28.65 -6.75
N GLU A 509 -4.77 29.84 -7.39
CA GLU A 509 -5.07 30.01 -8.83
C GLU A 509 -6.43 29.40 -9.25
N ALA A 510 -7.41 29.49 -8.38
CA ALA A 510 -8.68 28.77 -8.47
C ALA A 510 -9.56 29.16 -9.68
N THR A 511 -9.27 30.24 -10.39
CA THR A 511 -10.08 30.77 -11.50
C THR A 511 -9.38 30.73 -12.85
N ASN A 512 -8.15 30.25 -12.92
CA ASN A 512 -7.34 30.31 -14.16
C ASN A 512 -7.95 29.55 -15.35
N SER A 513 -8.72 28.49 -15.08
CA SER A 513 -9.38 27.66 -16.10
C SER A 513 -10.82 28.10 -16.43
N LEU A 514 -11.26 29.23 -15.88
CA LEU A 514 -12.61 29.78 -16.09
C LEU A 514 -12.57 30.88 -17.14
N ASP A 515 -13.64 30.99 -17.92
CA ASP A 515 -13.86 32.17 -18.76
C ASP A 515 -14.20 33.40 -17.91
N ALA A 516 -14.00 34.60 -18.46
CA ALA A 516 -14.13 35.85 -17.73
C ALA A 516 -15.54 36.10 -17.15
N THR A 517 -16.58 35.57 -17.81
CA THR A 517 -17.98 35.72 -17.34
C THR A 517 -18.25 34.85 -16.13
N ASN A 518 -17.89 33.56 -16.22
CA ASN A 518 -18.03 32.61 -15.09
C ASN A 518 -17.12 33.00 -13.92
N GLU A 519 -15.91 33.47 -14.19
CA GLU A 519 -15.01 33.93 -13.13
C GLU A 519 -15.62 35.11 -12.35
N ARG A 520 -16.12 36.12 -13.04
CA ARG A 520 -16.76 37.29 -12.39
C ARG A 520 -17.94 36.86 -11.53
N GLN A 521 -18.85 36.04 -12.07
CA GLN A 521 -20.03 35.59 -11.35
C GLN A 521 -19.68 34.71 -10.13
N ILE A 522 -18.68 33.84 -10.24
CA ILE A 522 -18.20 33.05 -9.12
C ILE A 522 -17.57 33.95 -8.06
N MET A 523 -16.75 34.92 -8.46
CA MET A 523 -16.13 35.84 -7.50
C MET A 523 -17.16 36.72 -6.80
N ASP A 524 -18.21 37.17 -7.49
CA ASP A 524 -19.33 37.92 -6.88
C ASP A 524 -20.09 37.02 -5.86
N ASN A 525 -20.37 35.76 -6.22
CA ASN A 525 -21.02 34.80 -5.30
C ASN A 525 -20.14 34.45 -4.10
N ILE A 526 -18.81 34.37 -4.30
CA ILE A 526 -17.83 34.13 -3.22
C ILE A 526 -17.73 35.36 -2.32
N GLU A 527 -17.91 36.57 -2.83
CA GLU A 527 -17.90 37.81 -2.06
C GLU A 527 -18.95 37.78 -0.95
N ASP A 528 -20.17 37.29 -1.25
CA ASP A 528 -21.21 37.07 -0.26
C ASP A 528 -20.88 35.93 0.71
N PHE A 529 -20.34 34.83 0.20
CA PHE A 529 -19.99 33.64 0.99
C PHE A 529 -18.83 33.87 1.97
N LYS A 530 -17.87 34.74 1.60
CA LYS A 530 -16.67 35.00 2.41
C LYS A 530 -16.90 35.89 3.62
N GLN A 531 -18.08 36.52 3.77
CA GLN A 531 -18.36 37.46 4.87
C GLN A 531 -18.06 36.79 6.22
N GLY A 532 -17.23 37.45 7.04
CA GLY A 532 -16.79 36.96 8.35
C GLY A 532 -15.73 35.82 8.29
N LYS A 533 -15.27 35.42 7.10
CA LYS A 533 -14.25 34.37 6.93
C LYS A 533 -12.90 35.00 6.60
N THR A 534 -11.83 34.31 6.98
CA THR A 534 -10.47 34.68 6.58
C THR A 534 -10.15 34.06 5.23
N VAL A 535 -9.81 34.86 4.23
CA VAL A 535 -9.63 34.40 2.85
C VAL A 535 -8.19 34.68 2.39
N ILE A 536 -7.54 33.66 1.90
CA ILE A 536 -6.19 33.75 1.32
C ILE A 536 -6.29 33.37 -0.17
N ILE A 537 -5.90 34.29 -1.05
CA ILE A 537 -6.00 34.10 -2.50
C ILE A 537 -4.62 34.24 -3.13
N VAL A 538 -4.14 33.20 -3.79
CA VAL A 538 -3.04 33.32 -4.75
C VAL A 538 -3.65 33.65 -6.10
N ALA A 539 -3.37 34.81 -6.62
CA ALA A 539 -3.98 35.28 -7.85
C ALA A 539 -2.95 35.82 -8.82
N HIS A 540 -3.21 35.57 -10.10
CA HIS A 540 -2.46 36.14 -11.22
C HIS A 540 -3.26 37.24 -11.95
N ARG A 541 -4.55 37.44 -11.62
CA ARG A 541 -5.40 38.45 -12.28
C ARG A 541 -5.66 39.62 -11.36
N LEU A 542 -5.54 40.81 -11.95
CA LEU A 542 -5.72 42.08 -11.24
C LEU A 542 -7.13 42.21 -10.65
N SER A 543 -8.16 41.77 -11.39
CA SER A 543 -9.57 41.78 -10.92
C SER A 543 -9.79 41.11 -9.56
N THR A 544 -9.02 40.08 -9.30
CA THR A 544 -9.12 39.31 -8.04
C THR A 544 -8.34 39.96 -6.90
N VAL A 545 -7.27 40.68 -7.20
CA VAL A 545 -6.33 41.23 -6.21
C VAL A 545 -6.70 42.64 -5.75
N GLN A 546 -7.28 43.47 -6.63
CA GLN A 546 -7.53 44.88 -6.33
C GLN A 546 -8.48 45.15 -5.17
N ASN A 547 -9.39 44.20 -4.88
CA ASN A 547 -10.36 44.27 -3.79
C ASN A 547 -9.87 43.63 -2.50
N ALA A 548 -8.65 43.08 -2.45
CA ALA A 548 -8.10 42.49 -1.24
C ALA A 548 -7.77 43.57 -0.19
N ASP A 549 -8.08 43.24 1.08
CA ASP A 549 -7.76 44.11 2.23
C ASP A 549 -6.24 44.23 2.44
N ASN A 550 -5.50 43.16 2.13
CA ASN A 550 -4.05 43.11 2.24
C ASN A 550 -3.46 42.35 1.03
N ILE A 551 -2.41 42.89 0.46
CA ILE A 551 -1.68 42.27 -0.66
C ILE A 551 -0.25 42.05 -0.24
N ILE A 552 0.24 40.83 -0.46
CA ILE A 552 1.60 40.40 -0.16
C ILE A 552 2.28 40.07 -1.48
N VAL A 553 3.39 40.74 -1.74
CA VAL A 553 4.18 40.50 -2.94
C VAL A 553 5.36 39.60 -2.59
N LEU A 554 5.40 38.44 -3.22
CA LEU A 554 6.50 37.48 -3.08
C LEU A 554 7.41 37.55 -4.32
N ASP A 555 8.69 37.69 -4.11
CA ASP A 555 9.72 37.53 -5.13
C ASP A 555 10.85 36.64 -4.61
N LYS A 556 11.20 35.59 -5.36
CA LYS A 556 12.28 34.65 -5.04
C LYS A 556 12.24 34.17 -3.57
N GLY A 557 11.07 33.79 -3.09
CA GLY A 557 10.88 33.26 -1.74
C GLY A 557 10.82 34.28 -0.62
N ARG A 558 10.89 35.58 -0.92
CA ARG A 558 10.90 36.67 0.08
C ARG A 558 9.71 37.60 -0.09
N VAL A 559 9.24 38.21 1.00
CA VAL A 559 8.24 39.28 0.95
C VAL A 559 8.96 40.59 0.60
N VAL A 560 8.62 41.17 -0.57
CA VAL A 560 9.23 42.42 -1.03
C VAL A 560 8.33 43.63 -0.78
N GLU A 561 7.01 43.47 -0.82
CA GLU A 561 6.04 44.51 -0.56
C GLU A 561 4.80 43.95 0.14
N GLN A 562 4.17 44.79 1.00
CA GLN A 562 2.89 44.51 1.64
C GLN A 562 2.08 45.81 1.76
N GLY A 563 0.77 45.72 1.54
CA GLY A 563 -0.16 46.85 1.67
C GLY A 563 -1.43 46.66 0.87
N THR A 564 -2.24 47.71 0.75
CA THR A 564 -3.44 47.73 -0.10
C THR A 564 -3.10 48.05 -1.54
N HIS A 565 -4.00 47.76 -2.48
CA HIS A 565 -3.83 48.06 -3.90
C HIS A 565 -3.43 49.54 -4.14
N ARG A 566 -4.10 50.49 -3.47
CA ARG A 566 -3.80 51.92 -3.59
C ARG A 566 -2.41 52.28 -3.08
N GLN A 567 -1.99 51.73 -1.96
CA GLN A 567 -0.66 51.96 -1.37
C GLN A 567 0.46 51.45 -2.27
N LEU A 568 0.30 50.21 -2.77
CA LEU A 568 1.33 49.54 -3.58
C LEU A 568 1.43 50.14 -4.98
N THR A 569 0.31 50.55 -5.58
CA THR A 569 0.32 51.26 -6.89
C THR A 569 1.00 52.63 -6.77
N ALA A 570 0.79 53.35 -5.67
CA ALA A 570 1.43 54.65 -5.42
C ALA A 570 2.95 54.53 -5.23
N LYS A 571 3.44 53.40 -4.64
CA LYS A 571 4.89 53.14 -4.46
C LYS A 571 5.64 52.89 -5.76
N LYS A 572 4.95 52.48 -6.85
CA LYS A 572 5.51 52.12 -8.15
C LYS A 572 6.63 51.08 -8.09
N GLY A 573 6.51 50.12 -7.15
CA GLY A 573 7.49 49.07 -6.92
C GLY A 573 7.20 47.76 -7.68
N ALA A 574 7.52 46.62 -7.07
CA ALA A 574 7.34 45.29 -7.65
C ALA A 574 5.88 45.01 -8.01
N TYR A 575 4.94 45.34 -7.10
CA TYR A 575 3.50 45.21 -7.35
C TYR A 575 3.04 46.00 -8.59
N TYR A 576 3.45 47.26 -8.69
CA TYR A 576 3.09 48.11 -9.83
C TYR A 576 3.60 47.51 -11.15
N THR A 577 4.81 46.97 -11.16
CA THR A 577 5.40 46.33 -12.35
C THR A 577 4.60 45.10 -12.77
N LEU A 578 4.16 44.25 -11.79
CA LEU A 578 3.31 43.10 -12.05
C LEU A 578 1.97 43.51 -12.67
N VAL A 579 1.32 44.54 -12.11
CA VAL A 579 0.03 45.07 -12.58
C VAL A 579 0.16 45.67 -13.97
N LYS A 580 1.21 46.43 -14.20
CA LYS A 580 1.46 47.06 -15.51
C LYS A 580 1.65 46.03 -16.62
N ASN A 581 2.45 45.00 -16.36
CA ASN A 581 2.67 43.90 -17.31
C ASN A 581 1.37 43.16 -17.64
N GLN A 582 0.46 42.98 -16.65
CA GLN A 582 -0.84 42.34 -16.88
C GLN A 582 -1.80 43.22 -17.70
N LEU A 583 -1.78 44.54 -17.51
CA LEU A 583 -2.57 45.48 -18.30
C LEU A 583 -2.06 45.60 -19.76
N GLU A 584 -0.74 45.48 -19.96
CA GLU A 584 -0.14 45.50 -21.30
C GLU A 584 -0.34 44.18 -22.07
N LEU A 585 -0.48 43.05 -21.39
CA LEU A 585 -0.78 41.74 -21.99
C LEU A 585 -2.28 41.50 -22.21
N GLY A 586 -3.14 42.34 -21.65
CA GLY A 586 -4.59 42.26 -21.73
C GLY A 586 -5.26 43.12 -22.79
N ASN A 587 -4.47 43.79 -23.65
CA ASN A 587 -4.94 44.56 -24.82
C ASN A 587 -4.79 43.75 -26.10
#